data_9a07ddb556301a7b4d4f5f7104f4acfb
#
_entry.id   9a07ddb556301a7b4d4f5f7104f4acfb
#
_cell.length_a   1.000
_cell.length_b   1.000
_cell.length_c   1.000
_cell.angle_alpha   90.00
_cell.angle_beta   90.00
_cell.angle_gamma   90.00
#
_symmetry.space_group_name_H-M   'P 1'
#
loop_
_entity.id
_entity.type
_entity.pdbx_description
1 polymer ?
#
loop_
_entity_poly.entity_id
_entity_poly.type
_entity_poly.pdbx_seq_one_letter_code
_entity_poly.pdbx_strand_id
1 'polypeptide(L)'
;KYIETQRKGVINLTTKVTTLYDSQNQFINYLFINIDTTETTNAYTKIQEFENLFLLIGDYANVGFAHFNILTRDGYAQDTWYRNLGEKDGTPMTEVIGVYSHVHPEDQAVLKSFVRGVKEGKATSLRKEVRVSRENGKYTWTSINVMVRDYRPEEGIIEMLCINYDITTLKETEQKLIIARDKAEELDRLKSAFLANMSHEIRTPLNAIVGFSSLLAETESKEECQDYIKIVQDNNDLLLRLISDILDLAKIEAGTFNFVYADLDVNEVCSEIIKSTGMKVKGNIKLLFEKQIPECHIYTDKNRFMQVITNFI
;
A
#
# COMPACT_ATOMS: atom_id res chain seq x y z
N LYS A 1 -40.42 -14.11 -38.49
CA LYS A 1 -40.03 -14.25 -39.88
C LYS A 1 -39.46 -12.93 -40.38
N TYR A 2 -38.27 -12.95 -40.93
CA TYR A 2 -37.61 -11.75 -41.47
C TYR A 2 -38.05 -11.56 -42.90
N ILE A 3 -38.42 -10.35 -43.27
CA ILE A 3 -38.70 -9.96 -44.64
C ILE A 3 -37.81 -8.78 -44.99
N GLU A 4 -36.97 -8.96 -46.02
CA GLU A 4 -36.13 -7.90 -46.54
C GLU A 4 -36.96 -7.00 -47.45
N THR A 5 -36.97 -5.71 -47.22
CA THR A 5 -37.68 -4.73 -48.04
C THR A 5 -36.68 -3.76 -48.65
N GLN A 6 -36.85 -3.41 -49.93
CA GLN A 6 -35.99 -2.50 -50.68
C GLN A 6 -35.91 -1.06 -50.09
N ARG A 7 -36.83 -0.69 -49.19
CA ARG A 7 -36.89 0.68 -48.60
C ARG A 7 -36.47 0.79 -47.13
N LYS A 8 -36.46 -0.32 -46.36
CA LYS A 8 -36.23 -0.26 -44.90
C LYS A 8 -35.19 -1.29 -44.39
N GLY A 9 -34.58 -2.06 -45.28
CA GLY A 9 -33.70 -3.15 -44.86
C GLY A 9 -34.49 -4.33 -44.29
N VAL A 10 -33.89 -5.03 -43.31
CA VAL A 10 -34.52 -6.18 -42.62
C VAL A 10 -35.53 -5.68 -41.60
N ILE A 11 -36.77 -6.21 -41.68
CA ILE A 11 -37.82 -5.94 -40.71
C ILE A 11 -38.28 -7.22 -40.02
N ASN A 12 -38.67 -7.11 -38.77
CA ASN A 12 -39.25 -8.19 -37.97
C ASN A 12 -40.76 -8.09 -38.04
N LEU A 13 -41.42 -9.16 -38.48
CA LEU A 13 -42.88 -9.23 -38.55
C LEU A 13 -43.42 -10.34 -37.65
N THR A 14 -44.39 -10.00 -36.83
CA THR A 14 -45.25 -10.99 -36.15
C THR A 14 -46.51 -11.17 -36.99
N THR A 15 -46.72 -12.39 -37.50
CA THR A 15 -47.91 -12.73 -38.31
C THR A 15 -48.87 -13.56 -37.48
N LYS A 16 -50.09 -13.05 -37.29
CA LYS A 16 -51.20 -13.80 -36.74
C LYS A 16 -52.10 -14.27 -37.88
N VAL A 17 -52.38 -15.56 -37.90
CA VAL A 17 -53.27 -16.16 -38.90
C VAL A 17 -54.54 -16.60 -38.18
N THR A 18 -55.67 -16.20 -38.73
CA THR A 18 -57.01 -16.61 -38.22
C THR A 18 -57.84 -17.12 -39.37
N THR A 19 -58.55 -18.23 -39.20
CA THR A 19 -59.52 -18.76 -40.15
C THR A 19 -60.83 -18.00 -40.05
N LEU A 20 -61.37 -17.62 -41.19
CA LEU A 20 -62.69 -17.00 -41.33
C LEU A 20 -63.71 -18.01 -41.77
N TYR A 21 -64.88 -18.01 -41.18
CA TYR A 21 -66.01 -18.87 -41.51
C TYR A 21 -67.23 -18.01 -41.82
N ASP A 22 -68.15 -18.53 -42.65
CA ASP A 22 -69.42 -17.84 -42.91
C ASP A 22 -70.44 -18.11 -41.79
N SER A 23 -71.65 -17.56 -41.93
CA SER A 23 -72.75 -17.71 -40.97
C SER A 23 -73.27 -19.15 -40.89
N GLN A 24 -72.87 -20.04 -41.81
CA GLN A 24 -73.19 -21.47 -41.83
C GLN A 24 -71.96 -22.33 -41.37
N ASN A 25 -70.94 -21.73 -40.78
CA ASN A 25 -69.71 -22.36 -40.31
C ASN A 25 -68.88 -23.05 -41.37
N GLN A 26 -68.98 -22.57 -42.65
CA GLN A 26 -68.16 -23.05 -43.73
C GLN A 26 -66.92 -22.16 -43.85
N PHE A 27 -65.76 -22.79 -44.10
CA PHE A 27 -64.52 -22.05 -44.28
C PHE A 27 -64.58 -21.08 -45.45
N ILE A 28 -64.23 -19.82 -45.23
CA ILE A 28 -64.17 -18.79 -46.25
C ILE A 28 -62.73 -18.57 -46.70
N ASN A 29 -61.89 -18.20 -45.75
CA ASN A 29 -60.50 -17.75 -46.06
C ASN A 29 -59.65 -17.69 -44.80
N TYR A 30 -58.35 -17.37 -44.94
CA TYR A 30 -57.43 -17.00 -43.87
C TYR A 30 -57.25 -15.50 -43.84
N LEU A 31 -57.33 -14.94 -42.61
CA LEU A 31 -56.95 -13.56 -42.33
C LEU A 31 -55.52 -13.56 -41.80
N PHE A 32 -54.63 -12.81 -42.47
CA PHE A 32 -53.25 -12.58 -42.06
C PHE A 32 -53.12 -11.17 -41.51
N ILE A 33 -52.73 -11.04 -40.26
CA ILE A 33 -52.42 -9.76 -39.64
C ILE A 33 -50.91 -9.72 -39.41
N ASN A 34 -50.21 -8.83 -40.12
CA ASN A 34 -48.78 -8.62 -39.96
C ASN A 34 -48.54 -7.35 -39.14
N ILE A 35 -47.83 -7.50 -38.04
CA ILE A 35 -47.45 -6.40 -37.16
C ILE A 35 -45.94 -6.23 -37.31
N ASP A 36 -45.47 -5.04 -37.67
CA ASP A 36 -44.07 -4.70 -37.67
C ASP A 36 -43.58 -4.55 -36.21
N THR A 37 -42.71 -5.46 -35.80
CA THR A 37 -42.14 -5.51 -34.44
C THR A 37 -40.67 -5.15 -34.44
N THR A 38 -40.15 -4.51 -35.51
CA THR A 38 -38.73 -4.23 -35.68
C THR A 38 -38.19 -3.34 -34.56
N GLU A 39 -38.87 -2.23 -34.24
CA GLU A 39 -38.44 -1.32 -33.17
C GLU A 39 -38.43 -2.00 -31.79
N THR A 40 -39.48 -2.75 -31.49
CA THR A 40 -39.59 -3.49 -30.22
C THR A 40 -38.51 -4.56 -30.09
N THR A 41 -38.25 -5.31 -31.17
CA THR A 41 -37.21 -6.35 -31.18
C THR A 41 -35.83 -5.74 -31.06
N ASN A 42 -35.55 -4.67 -31.79
CA ASN A 42 -34.26 -3.96 -31.68
C ASN A 42 -34.05 -3.36 -30.27
N ALA A 43 -35.08 -2.80 -29.65
CA ALA A 43 -35.00 -2.29 -28.29
C ALA A 43 -34.71 -3.42 -27.28
N TYR A 44 -35.39 -4.58 -27.46
CA TYR A 44 -35.15 -5.74 -26.61
C TYR A 44 -33.72 -6.30 -26.76
N THR A 45 -33.22 -6.39 -27.99
CA THR A 45 -31.85 -6.85 -28.28
C THR A 45 -30.82 -5.91 -27.64
N LYS A 46 -31.02 -4.60 -27.75
CA LYS A 46 -30.13 -3.62 -27.11
C LYS A 46 -30.15 -3.71 -25.57
N ILE A 47 -31.32 -3.93 -24.97
CA ILE A 47 -31.43 -4.13 -23.53
C ILE A 47 -30.65 -5.40 -23.13
N GLN A 48 -30.81 -6.51 -23.83
CA GLN A 48 -30.06 -7.74 -23.54
C GLN A 48 -28.55 -7.59 -23.73
N GLU A 49 -28.12 -6.89 -24.78
CA GLU A 49 -26.69 -6.56 -24.97
C GLU A 49 -26.14 -5.73 -23.80
N PHE A 50 -26.91 -4.74 -23.34
CA PHE A 50 -26.55 -3.92 -22.21
C PHE A 50 -26.50 -4.71 -20.90
N GLU A 51 -27.47 -5.59 -20.65
CA GLU A 51 -27.48 -6.48 -19.49
C GLU A 51 -26.27 -7.42 -19.47
N ASN A 52 -25.97 -8.05 -20.62
CA ASN A 52 -24.82 -8.93 -20.74
C ASN A 52 -23.49 -8.20 -20.54
N LEU A 53 -23.36 -6.99 -21.11
CA LEU A 53 -22.17 -6.16 -20.91
C LEU A 53 -22.01 -5.74 -19.44
N PHE A 54 -23.12 -5.39 -18.78
CA PHE A 54 -23.14 -5.00 -17.38
C PHE A 54 -22.75 -6.15 -16.45
N LEU A 55 -23.26 -7.36 -16.71
CA LEU A 55 -22.88 -8.58 -15.98
C LEU A 55 -21.38 -8.89 -16.16
N LEU A 56 -20.89 -8.80 -17.40
CA LEU A 56 -19.51 -9.09 -17.72
C LEU A 56 -18.54 -8.08 -17.06
N ILE A 57 -18.88 -6.80 -17.04
CA ILE A 57 -18.11 -5.77 -16.31
C ILE A 57 -18.15 -6.05 -14.81
N GLY A 58 -19.31 -6.41 -14.26
CA GLY A 58 -19.49 -6.72 -12.84
C GLY A 58 -18.58 -7.86 -12.39
N ASP A 59 -18.54 -8.94 -13.13
CA ASP A 59 -17.73 -10.11 -12.83
C ASP A 59 -16.22 -9.83 -13.00
N TYR A 60 -15.82 -9.18 -14.10
CA TYR A 60 -14.40 -8.87 -14.35
C TYR A 60 -13.80 -7.87 -13.36
N ALA A 61 -14.58 -6.85 -13.00
CA ALA A 61 -14.14 -5.80 -12.08
C ALA A 61 -14.45 -6.12 -10.62
N ASN A 62 -15.03 -7.29 -10.31
CA ASN A 62 -15.53 -7.63 -8.97
C ASN A 62 -16.47 -6.54 -8.39
N VAL A 63 -17.30 -5.95 -9.25
CA VAL A 63 -18.28 -4.94 -8.88
C VAL A 63 -19.63 -5.62 -8.66
N GLY A 64 -20.11 -5.54 -7.44
CA GLY A 64 -21.45 -6.01 -7.07
C GLY A 64 -22.49 -4.91 -7.23
N PHE A 65 -23.65 -5.28 -7.72
CA PHE A 65 -24.80 -4.40 -7.88
C PHE A 65 -26.00 -4.93 -7.11
N ALA A 66 -26.75 -4.01 -6.48
CA ALA A 66 -28.05 -4.31 -5.91
C ALA A 66 -29.04 -3.18 -6.17
N HIS A 67 -30.30 -3.57 -6.36
CA HIS A 67 -31.45 -2.68 -6.45
C HIS A 67 -32.52 -3.19 -5.48
N PHE A 68 -32.97 -2.36 -4.54
CA PHE A 68 -33.90 -2.78 -3.50
C PHE A 68 -34.74 -1.63 -2.96
N ASN A 69 -35.93 -1.94 -2.45
CA ASN A 69 -36.70 -1.00 -1.68
C ASN A 69 -36.26 -1.03 -0.21
N ILE A 70 -35.82 0.11 0.34
CA ILE A 70 -35.28 0.21 1.70
C ILE A 70 -36.35 0.02 2.81
N LEU A 71 -37.63 0.16 2.48
CA LEU A 71 -38.73 -0.01 3.45
C LEU A 71 -39.05 -1.49 3.66
N THR A 72 -39.24 -2.23 2.56
CA THR A 72 -39.54 -3.67 2.59
C THR A 72 -38.28 -4.53 2.66
N ARG A 73 -37.15 -4.02 2.16
CA ARG A 73 -35.89 -4.71 1.95
C ARG A 73 -35.98 -5.81 0.88
N ASP A 74 -36.96 -5.72 -0.01
CA ASP A 74 -37.09 -6.58 -1.16
C ASP A 74 -36.35 -6.00 -2.35
N GLY A 75 -35.81 -6.87 -3.19
CA GLY A 75 -35.09 -6.43 -4.38
C GLY A 75 -34.24 -7.53 -5.00
N TYR A 76 -33.26 -7.10 -5.79
CA TYR A 76 -32.34 -7.96 -6.52
C TYR A 76 -30.90 -7.53 -6.21
N ALA A 77 -30.02 -8.51 -6.01
CA ALA A 77 -28.58 -8.29 -5.95
C ALA A 77 -27.84 -9.39 -6.72
N GLN A 78 -26.72 -9.03 -7.29
CA GLN A 78 -25.78 -9.97 -7.91
C GLN A 78 -24.98 -10.72 -6.84
N ASP A 79 -24.52 -11.94 -7.16
CA ASP A 79 -23.71 -12.77 -6.26
C ASP A 79 -22.44 -12.02 -5.81
N THR A 80 -21.81 -11.25 -6.69
CA THR A 80 -20.64 -10.39 -6.36
C THR A 80 -20.97 -9.35 -5.28
N TRP A 81 -22.21 -8.82 -5.25
CA TRP A 81 -22.62 -7.87 -4.22
C TRP A 81 -22.63 -8.52 -2.83
N TYR A 82 -23.16 -9.75 -2.72
CA TYR A 82 -23.15 -10.52 -1.46
C TYR A 82 -21.71 -10.86 -1.05
N ARG A 83 -20.91 -11.38 -1.98
CA ARG A 83 -19.51 -11.74 -1.71
C ARG A 83 -18.69 -10.55 -1.21
N ASN A 84 -18.89 -9.37 -1.76
CA ASN A 84 -18.19 -8.15 -1.33
C ASN A 84 -18.58 -7.71 0.08
N LEU A 85 -19.76 -8.10 0.57
CA LEU A 85 -20.23 -7.86 1.93
C LEU A 85 -19.95 -9.03 2.91
N GLY A 86 -19.29 -10.09 2.44
CA GLY A 86 -19.00 -11.28 3.24
C GLY A 86 -20.22 -12.20 3.45
N GLU A 87 -21.28 -11.96 2.70
CA GLU A 87 -22.52 -12.73 2.74
C GLU A 87 -22.47 -13.90 1.75
N LYS A 88 -23.29 -14.93 2.00
CA LYS A 88 -23.49 -16.02 1.03
C LYS A 88 -24.39 -15.56 -0.12
N ASP A 89 -24.14 -16.10 -1.29
CA ASP A 89 -24.96 -15.82 -2.48
C ASP A 89 -26.42 -16.20 -2.20
N GLY A 90 -27.35 -15.28 -2.54
CA GLY A 90 -28.77 -15.48 -2.33
C GLY A 90 -29.29 -15.33 -0.89
N THR A 91 -28.44 -14.83 0.05
CA THR A 91 -28.93 -14.47 1.38
C THR A 91 -30.09 -13.47 1.29
N PRO A 92 -31.21 -13.66 2.01
CA PRO A 92 -32.33 -12.72 1.95
C PRO A 92 -31.86 -11.30 2.29
N MET A 93 -32.23 -10.33 1.46
CA MET A 93 -31.80 -8.92 1.66
C MET A 93 -32.26 -8.36 2.99
N THR A 94 -33.36 -8.90 3.56
CA THR A 94 -33.85 -8.57 4.91
C THR A 94 -32.86 -8.90 6.03
N GLU A 95 -31.98 -9.89 5.79
CA GLU A 95 -30.93 -10.31 6.71
C GLU A 95 -29.64 -9.51 6.53
N VAL A 96 -29.45 -8.92 5.35
CA VAL A 96 -28.25 -8.12 5.03
C VAL A 96 -28.48 -6.63 5.31
N ILE A 97 -29.53 -6.05 4.70
CA ILE A 97 -29.78 -4.62 4.74
C ILE A 97 -30.28 -4.20 6.13
N GLY A 98 -29.53 -3.30 6.78
CA GLY A 98 -29.81 -2.82 8.13
C GLY A 98 -29.28 -3.72 9.25
N VAL A 99 -28.86 -4.94 8.95
CA VAL A 99 -28.20 -5.87 9.88
C VAL A 99 -26.69 -5.71 9.79
N TYR A 100 -26.12 -5.92 8.60
CA TYR A 100 -24.70 -5.77 8.29
C TYR A 100 -23.79 -6.61 9.18
N SER A 101 -24.11 -7.90 9.35
CA SER A 101 -23.49 -8.84 10.30
C SER A 101 -21.97 -8.96 10.14
N HIS A 102 -21.48 -8.92 8.90
CA HIS A 102 -20.07 -9.04 8.56
C HIS A 102 -19.31 -7.70 8.49
N VAL A 103 -20.02 -6.57 8.55
CA VAL A 103 -19.39 -5.25 8.57
C VAL A 103 -18.86 -4.94 9.96
N HIS A 104 -17.69 -4.34 10.05
CA HIS A 104 -17.08 -3.91 11.32
C HIS A 104 -18.04 -3.02 12.13
N PRO A 105 -18.16 -3.19 13.45
CA PRO A 105 -19.14 -2.47 14.28
C PRO A 105 -19.14 -0.95 14.13
N GLU A 106 -17.96 -0.33 14.03
CA GLU A 106 -17.84 1.12 13.81
C GLU A 106 -18.43 1.57 12.48
N ASP A 107 -18.24 0.73 11.43
CA ASP A 107 -18.69 1.05 10.07
C ASP A 107 -20.20 0.78 9.94
N GLN A 108 -20.77 -0.20 10.70
CA GLN A 108 -22.20 -0.44 10.77
C GLN A 108 -22.98 0.80 11.22
N ALA A 109 -22.46 1.56 12.19
CA ALA A 109 -23.14 2.73 12.73
C ALA A 109 -23.42 3.77 11.62
N VAL A 110 -22.47 3.98 10.71
CA VAL A 110 -22.61 4.90 9.57
C VAL A 110 -23.68 4.40 8.59
N LEU A 111 -23.67 3.10 8.25
CA LEU A 111 -24.65 2.51 7.34
C LEU A 111 -26.07 2.58 7.92
N LYS A 112 -26.24 2.26 9.21
CA LYS A 112 -27.52 2.33 9.91
C LYS A 112 -28.05 3.77 10.02
N SER A 113 -27.15 4.72 10.28
CA SER A 113 -27.49 6.15 10.29
C SER A 113 -27.96 6.65 8.91
N PHE A 114 -27.28 6.22 7.85
CA PHE A 114 -27.66 6.55 6.49
C PHE A 114 -29.06 5.99 6.15
N VAL A 115 -29.33 4.73 6.44
CA VAL A 115 -30.67 4.12 6.23
C VAL A 115 -31.76 4.90 6.94
N ARG A 116 -31.51 5.34 8.18
CA ARG A 116 -32.45 6.21 8.92
C ARG A 116 -32.64 7.54 8.21
N GLY A 117 -31.54 8.20 7.80
CA GLY A 117 -31.60 9.47 7.09
C GLY A 117 -32.35 9.40 5.77
N VAL A 118 -32.24 8.30 5.03
CA VAL A 118 -33.01 8.06 3.79
C VAL A 118 -34.50 7.94 4.11
N LYS A 119 -34.88 7.15 5.13
CA LYS A 119 -36.28 7.01 5.52
C LYS A 119 -36.92 8.32 5.99
N GLU A 120 -36.12 9.21 6.56
CA GLU A 120 -36.54 10.56 6.98
C GLU A 120 -36.46 11.62 5.87
N GLY A 121 -36.06 11.23 4.64
CA GLY A 121 -35.87 12.16 3.52
C GLY A 121 -34.68 13.11 3.65
N LYS A 122 -33.77 12.84 4.60
CA LYS A 122 -32.61 13.70 4.91
C LYS A 122 -31.33 13.29 4.16
N ALA A 123 -31.29 12.11 3.57
CA ALA A 123 -30.14 11.57 2.86
C ALA A 123 -30.58 10.95 1.53
N THR A 124 -29.81 11.17 0.47
CA THR A 124 -30.11 10.66 -0.87
C THR A 124 -29.00 9.77 -1.43
N SER A 125 -27.80 9.83 -0.87
CA SER A 125 -26.67 9.00 -1.31
C SER A 125 -25.64 8.84 -0.19
N LEU A 126 -24.87 7.76 -0.28
CA LEU A 126 -23.71 7.49 0.58
C LEU A 126 -22.61 6.86 -0.25
N ARG A 127 -21.38 7.35 -0.07
CA ARG A 127 -20.16 6.67 -0.46
C ARG A 127 -19.33 6.42 0.77
N LYS A 128 -19.05 5.14 1.07
CA LYS A 128 -18.31 4.76 2.27
C LYS A 128 -17.43 3.54 2.01
N GLU A 129 -16.22 3.57 2.52
CA GLU A 129 -15.36 2.40 2.62
C GLU A 129 -15.62 1.74 3.98
N VAL A 130 -15.83 0.44 3.98
CA VAL A 130 -16.15 -0.34 5.17
C VAL A 130 -15.24 -1.57 5.26
N ARG A 131 -14.98 -1.98 6.48
CA ARG A 131 -14.27 -3.23 6.79
C ARG A 131 -15.28 -4.38 6.88
N VAL A 132 -15.02 -5.43 6.13
CA VAL A 132 -15.87 -6.62 6.07
C VAL A 132 -15.11 -7.82 6.61
N SER A 133 -15.65 -8.49 7.60
CA SER A 133 -15.11 -9.72 8.19
C SER A 133 -15.24 -10.90 7.22
N ARG A 134 -14.20 -11.72 7.11
CA ARG A 134 -14.18 -12.96 6.34
C ARG A 134 -14.13 -14.17 7.28
N GLU A 135 -14.46 -15.35 6.77
CA GLU A 135 -14.47 -16.61 7.53
C GLU A 135 -13.16 -16.92 8.26
N ASN A 136 -12.02 -16.42 7.74
CA ASN A 136 -10.69 -16.55 8.35
C ASN A 136 -10.41 -15.54 9.48
N GLY A 137 -11.40 -14.74 9.89
CA GLY A 137 -11.28 -13.71 10.91
C GLY A 137 -10.53 -12.44 10.47
N LYS A 138 -10.10 -12.35 9.20
CA LYS A 138 -9.48 -11.14 8.64
C LYS A 138 -10.55 -10.19 8.11
N TYR A 139 -10.22 -8.91 8.12
CA TYR A 139 -11.02 -7.89 7.47
C TYR A 139 -10.52 -7.61 6.07
N THR A 140 -11.46 -7.45 5.14
CA THR A 140 -11.23 -6.89 3.80
C THR A 140 -11.91 -5.53 3.70
N TRP A 141 -11.51 -4.72 2.73
CA TRP A 141 -12.09 -3.40 2.52
C TRP A 141 -13.05 -3.41 1.34
N THR A 142 -14.25 -2.94 1.55
CA THR A 142 -15.27 -2.82 0.51
C THR A 142 -15.71 -1.36 0.41
N SER A 143 -15.68 -0.81 -0.81
CA SER A 143 -16.29 0.47 -1.12
C SER A 143 -17.76 0.27 -1.43
N ILE A 144 -18.63 0.99 -0.72
CA ILE A 144 -20.08 0.96 -0.90
C ILE A 144 -20.51 2.32 -1.42
N ASN A 145 -21.20 2.32 -2.57
CA ASN A 145 -21.83 3.49 -3.14
C ASN A 145 -23.32 3.19 -3.28
N VAL A 146 -24.13 3.94 -2.58
CA VAL A 146 -25.57 3.74 -2.58
C VAL A 146 -26.27 5.07 -2.85
N MET A 147 -27.36 5.02 -3.61
CA MET A 147 -28.16 6.22 -3.92
C MET A 147 -29.65 5.88 -4.00
N VAL A 148 -30.47 6.87 -3.64
CA VAL A 148 -31.92 6.81 -3.84
C VAL A 148 -32.22 7.03 -5.32
N ARG A 149 -32.97 6.12 -5.93
CA ARG A 149 -33.45 6.20 -7.30
C ARG A 149 -34.86 6.78 -7.39
N ASP A 150 -35.74 6.33 -6.49
CA ASP A 150 -37.14 6.76 -6.43
C ASP A 150 -37.55 6.96 -4.97
N TYR A 151 -38.19 8.08 -4.66
CA TYR A 151 -38.57 8.43 -3.30
C TYR A 151 -40.05 8.81 -3.26
N ARG A 152 -40.89 7.83 -2.93
CA ARG A 152 -42.35 7.96 -2.74
C ARG A 152 -42.78 7.21 -1.49
N PRO A 153 -42.43 7.71 -0.30
CA PRO A 153 -42.68 7.00 0.96
C PRO A 153 -44.15 6.77 1.23
N GLU A 154 -45.04 7.66 0.77
CA GLU A 154 -46.51 7.55 0.89
C GLU A 154 -47.06 6.31 0.15
N GLU A 155 -46.37 5.89 -0.93
CA GLU A 155 -46.69 4.68 -1.69
C GLU A 155 -45.94 3.44 -1.22
N GLY A 156 -45.14 3.56 -0.15
CA GLY A 156 -44.26 2.48 0.34
C GLY A 156 -43.05 2.26 -0.57
N ILE A 157 -42.62 3.24 -1.37
CA ILE A 157 -41.56 3.12 -2.35
C ILE A 157 -40.40 4.04 -1.99
N ILE A 158 -39.26 3.47 -1.64
CA ILE A 158 -37.97 4.14 -1.57
C ILE A 158 -36.94 3.20 -2.21
N GLU A 159 -36.74 3.38 -3.52
CA GLU A 159 -35.85 2.52 -4.31
C GLU A 159 -34.41 2.96 -4.21
N MET A 160 -33.53 2.01 -3.92
CA MET A 160 -32.11 2.22 -3.75
C MET A 160 -31.32 1.49 -4.84
N LEU A 161 -30.29 2.14 -5.36
CA LEU A 161 -29.25 1.51 -6.16
C LEU A 161 -27.98 1.45 -5.32
N CYS A 162 -27.37 0.30 -5.24
CA CYS A 162 -26.12 0.06 -4.53
C CYS A 162 -25.10 -0.58 -5.45
N ILE A 163 -23.89 -0.01 -5.46
CA ILE A 163 -22.71 -0.61 -6.09
C ILE A 163 -21.67 -0.80 -5.00
N ASN A 164 -21.09 -1.98 -4.92
CA ASN A 164 -19.97 -2.26 -4.03
C ASN A 164 -18.83 -2.97 -4.76
N TYR A 165 -17.61 -2.79 -4.30
CA TYR A 165 -16.43 -3.46 -4.84
C TYR A 165 -15.33 -3.58 -3.80
N ASP A 166 -14.55 -4.65 -3.90
CA ASP A 166 -13.42 -4.91 -3.01
C ASP A 166 -12.25 -3.96 -3.35
N ILE A 167 -11.78 -3.22 -2.35
CA ILE A 167 -10.65 -2.30 -2.44
C ILE A 167 -9.47 -2.74 -1.56
N THR A 168 -9.43 -3.99 -1.14
CA THR A 168 -8.42 -4.50 -0.21
C THR A 168 -7.02 -4.36 -0.78
N THR A 169 -6.81 -4.79 -2.03
CA THR A 169 -5.51 -4.66 -2.72
C THR A 169 -5.08 -3.20 -2.86
N LEU A 170 -6.04 -2.30 -3.11
CA LEU A 170 -5.77 -0.86 -3.19
C LEU A 170 -5.29 -0.33 -1.83
N LYS A 171 -5.98 -0.68 -0.74
CA LYS A 171 -5.61 -0.28 0.63
C LYS A 171 -4.26 -0.85 1.07
N GLU A 172 -4.00 -2.11 0.76
CA GLU A 172 -2.69 -2.73 1.05
C GLU A 172 -1.55 -2.05 0.29
N THR A 173 -1.79 -1.69 -0.97
CA THR A 173 -0.80 -0.98 -1.79
C THR A 173 -0.56 0.43 -1.27
N GLU A 174 -1.62 1.16 -0.95
CA GLU A 174 -1.54 2.48 -0.32
C GLU A 174 -0.72 2.44 0.97
N GLN A 175 -0.99 1.46 1.84
CA GLN A 175 -0.26 1.30 3.10
C GLN A 175 1.22 0.98 2.87
N LYS A 176 1.55 0.11 1.90
CA LYS A 176 2.94 -0.18 1.54
C LYS A 176 3.68 1.05 1.02
N LEU A 177 3.00 1.88 0.21
CA LEU A 177 3.57 3.14 -0.29
C LEU A 177 3.84 4.13 0.83
N ILE A 178 2.91 4.28 1.80
CA ILE A 178 3.11 5.14 2.97
C ILE A 178 4.34 4.69 3.76
N ILE A 179 4.45 3.40 4.09
CA ILE A 179 5.59 2.86 4.83
C ILE A 179 6.91 3.07 4.08
N ALA A 180 6.92 2.84 2.76
CA ALA A 180 8.12 3.04 1.93
C ALA A 180 8.53 4.50 1.86
N ARG A 181 7.56 5.42 1.74
CA ARG A 181 7.81 6.86 1.77
C ARG A 181 8.41 7.29 3.10
N ASP A 182 7.77 6.93 4.21
CA ASP A 182 8.20 7.35 5.55
C ASP A 182 9.63 6.84 5.83
N LYS A 183 9.94 5.62 5.41
CA LYS A 183 11.30 5.08 5.51
C LYS A 183 12.30 5.85 4.64
N ALA A 184 11.92 6.24 3.43
CA ALA A 184 12.79 7.04 2.54
C ALA A 184 13.05 8.44 3.13
N GLU A 185 12.03 9.10 3.67
CA GLU A 185 12.15 10.41 4.31
C GLU A 185 13.06 10.34 5.57
N GLU A 186 12.94 9.27 6.37
CA GLU A 186 13.79 9.05 7.52
C GLU A 186 15.27 8.87 7.12
N LEU A 187 15.52 8.04 6.10
CA LEU A 187 16.88 7.83 5.57
C LEU A 187 17.49 9.13 5.01
N ASP A 188 16.70 9.95 4.31
CA ASP A 188 17.18 11.23 3.78
C ASP A 188 17.53 12.22 4.91
N ARG A 189 16.71 12.26 5.96
CA ARG A 189 16.97 13.06 7.17
C ARG A 189 18.25 12.60 7.87
N LEU A 190 18.43 11.29 8.05
CA LEU A 190 19.64 10.74 8.67
C LEU A 190 20.88 11.04 7.84
N LYS A 191 20.80 10.91 6.53
CA LYS A 191 21.88 11.25 5.60
C LYS A 191 22.26 12.74 5.67
N SER A 192 21.28 13.62 5.71
CA SER A 192 21.50 15.06 5.82
C SER A 192 22.15 15.44 7.15
N ALA A 193 21.66 14.86 8.26
CA ALA A 193 22.25 15.06 9.59
C ALA A 193 23.70 14.52 9.65
N PHE A 194 23.95 13.36 9.06
CA PHE A 194 25.28 12.78 8.96
C PHE A 194 26.25 13.71 8.23
N LEU A 195 25.88 14.21 7.05
CA LEU A 195 26.72 15.13 6.26
C LEU A 195 27.00 16.45 7.01
N ALA A 196 26.00 16.99 7.72
CA ALA A 196 26.17 18.18 8.52
C ALA A 196 27.16 17.95 9.68
N ASN A 197 27.03 16.83 10.41
CA ASN A 197 27.94 16.46 11.47
C ASN A 197 29.36 16.21 10.96
N MET A 198 29.51 15.49 9.86
CA MET A 198 30.82 15.23 9.22
C MET A 198 31.49 16.52 8.81
N SER A 199 30.75 17.48 8.25
CA SER A 199 31.30 18.80 7.89
C SER A 199 31.84 19.54 9.12
N HIS A 200 31.17 19.42 10.25
CA HIS A 200 31.62 20.03 11.52
C HIS A 200 32.86 19.32 12.08
N GLU A 201 32.83 17.97 12.10
CA GLU A 201 33.94 17.15 12.60
C GLU A 201 35.23 17.31 11.77
N ILE A 202 35.11 17.57 10.46
CA ILE A 202 36.24 17.87 9.57
C ILE A 202 36.74 19.29 9.78
N ARG A 203 35.85 20.26 9.95
CA ARG A 203 36.24 21.70 10.06
C ARG A 203 37.07 22.00 11.30
N THR A 204 36.77 21.37 12.41
CA THR A 204 37.44 21.61 13.70
C THR A 204 38.94 21.31 13.65
N PRO A 205 39.38 20.06 13.28
CA PRO A 205 40.81 19.76 13.15
C PRO A 205 41.47 20.54 12.03
N LEU A 206 40.76 20.80 10.92
CA LEU A 206 41.31 21.59 9.81
C LEU A 206 41.65 23.03 10.25
N ASN A 207 40.75 23.68 10.98
CA ASN A 207 40.98 25.02 11.54
C ASN A 207 42.15 25.04 12.53
N ALA A 208 42.29 23.98 13.33
CA ALA A 208 43.45 23.85 14.25
C ALA A 208 44.76 23.72 13.48
N ILE A 209 44.80 22.86 12.43
CA ILE A 209 45.98 22.70 11.58
C ILE A 209 46.36 24.05 10.93
N VAL A 210 45.38 24.76 10.34
CA VAL A 210 45.64 26.05 9.68
C VAL A 210 46.11 27.11 10.70
N GLY A 211 45.41 27.23 11.86
CA GLY A 211 45.76 28.23 12.89
C GLY A 211 47.13 28.00 13.46
N PHE A 212 47.46 26.78 13.89
CA PHE A 212 48.77 26.49 14.49
C PHE A 212 49.91 26.49 13.45
N SER A 213 49.63 26.16 12.19
CA SER A 213 50.62 26.32 11.11
C SER A 213 50.97 27.80 10.89
N SER A 214 50.03 28.72 11.04
CA SER A 214 50.29 30.16 10.95
C SER A 214 51.14 30.64 12.11
N LEU A 215 50.83 30.19 13.32
CA LEU A 215 51.59 30.52 14.56
C LEU A 215 53.02 29.96 14.48
N LEU A 216 53.22 28.78 13.89
CA LEU A 216 54.55 28.22 13.64
C LEU A 216 55.46 29.13 12.79
N ALA A 217 54.88 29.91 11.86
CA ALA A 217 55.64 30.83 11.04
C ALA A 217 56.05 32.11 11.78
N GLU A 218 55.42 32.44 12.91
CA GLU A 218 55.60 33.67 13.65
C GLU A 218 56.37 33.48 14.97
N THR A 219 56.49 32.23 15.51
CA THR A 219 57.14 31.96 16.78
C THR A 219 58.64 31.73 16.65
N GLU A 220 59.43 32.34 17.54
CA GLU A 220 60.89 32.15 17.67
C GLU A 220 61.27 31.16 18.80
N SER A 221 60.27 30.77 19.63
CA SER A 221 60.48 29.85 20.75
C SER A 221 60.50 28.38 20.27
N LYS A 222 61.62 27.69 20.56
CA LYS A 222 61.72 26.26 20.22
C LYS A 222 60.71 25.36 20.95
N GLU A 223 60.35 25.72 22.17
CA GLU A 223 59.37 24.95 22.98
C GLU A 223 57.98 25.12 22.39
N GLU A 224 57.55 26.35 22.08
CA GLU A 224 56.27 26.62 21.44
C GLU A 224 56.19 25.99 20.06
N CYS A 225 57.27 26.00 19.28
CA CYS A 225 57.37 25.33 17.99
C CYS A 225 57.04 23.82 18.12
N GLN A 226 57.62 23.14 19.12
CA GLN A 226 57.37 21.71 19.34
C GLN A 226 55.93 21.43 19.76
N ASP A 227 55.31 22.26 20.57
CA ASP A 227 53.94 22.15 20.98
C ASP A 227 52.98 22.36 19.81
N TYR A 228 53.21 23.36 18.94
CA TYR A 228 52.39 23.63 17.79
C TYR A 228 52.52 22.51 16.73
N ILE A 229 53.72 21.98 16.48
CA ILE A 229 53.94 20.83 15.60
C ILE A 229 53.13 19.64 16.10
N LYS A 230 53.16 19.38 17.40
CA LYS A 230 52.44 18.27 17.96
C LYS A 230 50.93 18.42 17.79
N ILE A 231 50.38 19.63 18.03
CA ILE A 231 48.94 19.92 17.83
C ILE A 231 48.57 19.71 16.36
N VAL A 232 49.37 20.16 15.42
CA VAL A 232 49.15 19.97 13.99
C VAL A 232 49.17 18.50 13.62
N GLN A 233 50.13 17.72 14.15
CA GLN A 233 50.22 16.27 13.89
C GLN A 233 49.03 15.51 14.47
N ASP A 234 48.62 15.77 15.73
CA ASP A 234 47.51 15.15 16.41
C ASP A 234 46.19 15.40 15.64
N ASN A 235 45.96 16.62 15.13
CA ASN A 235 44.78 16.99 14.35
C ASN A 235 44.82 16.41 12.94
N ASN A 236 45.99 16.28 12.30
CA ASN A 236 46.14 15.60 11.01
C ASN A 236 45.79 14.11 11.13
N ASP A 237 46.28 13.42 12.17
CA ASP A 237 45.96 12.01 12.44
C ASP A 237 44.46 11.82 12.71
N LEU A 238 43.82 12.77 13.40
CA LEU A 238 42.36 12.75 13.59
C LEU A 238 41.62 12.89 12.27
N LEU A 239 42.03 13.84 11.41
CA LEU A 239 41.40 14.06 10.10
C LEU A 239 41.53 12.87 9.19
N LEU A 240 42.72 12.23 9.14
CA LEU A 240 42.92 11.00 8.35
C LEU A 240 42.03 9.85 8.81
N ARG A 241 41.84 9.69 10.13
CA ARG A 241 40.88 8.70 10.68
C ARG A 241 39.46 8.99 10.25
N LEU A 242 38.98 10.23 10.37
CA LEU A 242 37.63 10.62 9.95
C LEU A 242 37.39 10.36 8.48
N ILE A 243 38.37 10.68 7.60
CA ILE A 243 38.28 10.41 6.16
C ILE A 243 38.20 8.90 5.91
N SER A 244 39.03 8.11 6.59
CA SER A 244 39.00 6.64 6.45
C SER A 244 37.65 6.06 6.86
N ASP A 245 37.05 6.53 7.98
CA ASP A 245 35.75 6.08 8.46
C ASP A 245 34.62 6.44 7.48
N ILE A 246 34.65 7.62 6.87
CA ILE A 246 33.72 8.05 5.82
C ILE A 246 33.83 7.15 4.58
N LEU A 247 35.06 6.86 4.14
CA LEU A 247 35.31 6.00 2.99
C LEU A 247 34.88 4.55 3.25
N ASP A 248 35.10 4.05 4.45
CA ASP A 248 34.64 2.71 4.85
C ASP A 248 33.12 2.64 4.83
N LEU A 249 32.42 3.66 5.36
CA LEU A 249 30.97 3.75 5.31
C LEU A 249 30.45 3.79 3.88
N ALA A 250 31.05 4.62 3.02
CA ALA A 250 30.67 4.71 1.62
C ALA A 250 30.84 3.37 0.87
N LYS A 251 31.91 2.60 1.18
CA LYS A 251 32.10 1.26 0.61
C LYS A 251 31.06 0.26 1.11
N ILE A 252 30.65 0.34 2.37
CA ILE A 252 29.60 -0.50 2.96
C ILE A 252 28.26 -0.20 2.27
N GLU A 253 27.89 1.08 2.14
CA GLU A 253 26.66 1.49 1.46
C GLU A 253 26.63 1.06 -0.03
N ALA A 254 27.77 1.15 -0.71
CA ALA A 254 27.90 0.71 -2.10
C ALA A 254 27.97 -0.83 -2.26
N GLY A 255 28.02 -1.60 -1.16
CA GLY A 255 28.22 -3.06 -1.22
C GLY A 255 29.57 -3.50 -1.80
N THR A 256 30.55 -2.58 -1.84
CA THR A 256 31.91 -2.83 -2.41
C THR A 256 32.97 -3.07 -1.33
N PHE A 257 32.52 -3.23 -0.09
CA PHE A 257 33.42 -3.48 1.03
C PHE A 257 33.95 -4.91 0.99
N ASN A 258 35.24 -5.08 0.82
CA ASN A 258 35.88 -6.38 0.75
C ASN A 258 36.48 -6.79 2.11
N PHE A 259 36.05 -7.93 2.63
CA PHE A 259 36.64 -8.55 3.82
C PHE A 259 37.69 -9.57 3.43
N VAL A 260 38.82 -9.58 4.14
CA VAL A 260 39.87 -10.60 4.01
C VAL A 260 39.73 -11.54 5.18
N TYR A 261 38.96 -12.60 4.99
CA TYR A 261 38.69 -13.58 6.04
C TYR A 261 39.89 -14.46 6.30
N ALA A 262 40.23 -14.65 7.57
CA ALA A 262 41.23 -15.57 8.06
C ALA A 262 40.78 -16.21 9.38
N ASP A 263 41.37 -17.35 9.72
CA ASP A 263 41.21 -17.94 11.04
C ASP A 263 42.08 -17.18 12.06
N LEU A 264 41.46 -16.68 13.12
CA LEU A 264 42.12 -15.88 14.15
C LEU A 264 41.90 -16.49 15.53
N ASP A 265 42.93 -16.51 16.37
CA ASP A 265 42.75 -16.62 17.82
C ASP A 265 42.49 -15.24 18.41
N VAL A 266 41.24 -15.04 18.90
CA VAL A 266 40.79 -13.81 19.55
C VAL A 266 41.69 -13.38 20.71
N ASN A 267 42.21 -14.36 21.48
CA ASN A 267 43.09 -14.11 22.62
C ASN A 267 44.42 -13.48 22.20
N GLU A 268 44.99 -13.95 21.09
CA GLU A 268 46.24 -13.39 20.54
C GLU A 268 46.00 -11.97 20.05
N VAL A 269 44.95 -11.75 19.25
CA VAL A 269 44.62 -10.44 18.70
C VAL A 269 44.29 -9.43 19.79
N CYS A 270 43.50 -9.78 20.80
CA CYS A 270 43.23 -8.90 21.95
C CYS A 270 44.51 -8.57 22.73
N SER A 271 45.41 -9.53 22.90
CA SER A 271 46.70 -9.29 23.56
C SER A 271 47.60 -8.35 22.76
N GLU A 272 47.57 -8.43 21.43
CA GLU A 272 48.27 -7.53 20.51
C GLU A 272 47.70 -6.09 20.61
N ILE A 273 46.36 -5.94 20.63
CA ILE A 273 45.68 -4.67 20.78
C ILE A 273 46.03 -4.01 22.13
N ILE A 274 45.96 -4.74 23.22
CA ILE A 274 46.29 -4.21 24.58
C ILE A 274 47.73 -3.73 24.64
N LYS A 275 48.70 -4.46 24.08
CA LYS A 275 50.09 -4.06 24.00
C LYS A 275 50.27 -2.74 23.22
N SER A 276 49.64 -2.63 22.03
CA SER A 276 49.79 -1.47 21.17
C SER A 276 49.06 -0.22 21.73
N THR A 277 47.86 -0.43 22.30
CA THR A 277 47.07 0.67 22.89
C THR A 277 47.62 1.12 24.24
N GLY A 278 48.12 0.17 25.05
CA GLY A 278 48.71 0.47 26.35
C GLY A 278 49.89 1.42 26.31
N MET A 279 50.64 1.44 25.19
CA MET A 279 51.75 2.41 24.99
C MET A 279 51.25 3.85 24.72
N LYS A 280 49.98 4.02 24.31
CA LYS A 280 49.36 5.31 24.01
C LYS A 280 48.55 5.89 25.17
N VAL A 281 48.18 5.06 26.15
CA VAL A 281 47.41 5.49 27.33
C VAL A 281 48.25 6.37 28.24
N LYS A 282 47.78 7.58 28.49
CA LYS A 282 48.40 8.53 29.37
C LYS A 282 47.85 8.40 30.79
N GLY A 283 48.71 8.50 31.84
CA GLY A 283 48.28 8.47 33.22
C GLY A 283 48.43 7.10 33.89
N ASN A 284 47.77 6.90 35.04
CA ASN A 284 47.89 5.70 35.89
C ASN A 284 46.91 4.58 35.48
N ILE A 285 46.39 4.60 34.26
CA ILE A 285 45.42 3.62 33.76
C ILE A 285 46.19 2.41 33.23
N LYS A 286 45.85 1.21 33.71
CA LYS A 286 46.37 -0.05 33.20
C LYS A 286 45.27 -0.75 32.42
N LEU A 287 45.53 -1.06 31.14
CA LEU A 287 44.69 -1.94 30.35
C LEU A 287 45.10 -3.36 30.67
N LEU A 288 44.11 -4.19 31.08
CA LEU A 288 44.29 -5.59 31.37
C LEU A 288 43.39 -6.42 30.45
N PHE A 289 43.90 -7.53 29.94
CA PHE A 289 43.15 -8.52 29.24
C PHE A 289 43.29 -9.85 29.95
N GLU A 290 42.14 -10.40 30.39
CA GLU A 290 42.09 -11.72 31.04
C GLU A 290 41.43 -12.73 30.12
N LYS A 291 42.16 -13.80 29.80
CA LYS A 291 41.66 -14.92 29.01
C LYS A 291 40.67 -15.73 29.84
N GLN A 292 39.39 -15.74 29.43
CA GLN A 292 38.33 -16.53 30.08
C GLN A 292 38.28 -17.96 29.55
N ILE A 293 38.73 -18.20 28.31
CA ILE A 293 38.81 -19.50 27.64
C ILE A 293 40.20 -19.66 27.05
N PRO A 294 40.77 -20.89 27.04
CA PRO A 294 42.14 -21.13 26.60
C PRO A 294 42.40 -20.77 25.15
N GLU A 295 41.47 -21.10 24.28
CA GLU A 295 41.52 -20.86 22.82
C GLU A 295 40.18 -20.39 22.35
N CYS A 296 40.15 -19.36 21.48
CA CYS A 296 38.95 -18.82 20.90
C CYS A 296 39.21 -18.46 19.43
N HIS A 297 38.89 -19.39 18.54
CA HIS A 297 39.06 -19.21 17.12
C HIS A 297 37.80 -18.65 16.45
N ILE A 298 37.96 -17.64 15.58
CA ILE A 298 36.90 -17.09 14.75
C ILE A 298 37.41 -16.91 13.31
N TYR A 299 36.52 -17.09 12.34
CA TYR A 299 36.83 -16.84 10.93
C TYR A 299 36.34 -15.45 10.53
N THR A 300 37.26 -14.45 10.52
CA THR A 300 36.90 -13.04 10.28
C THR A 300 38.10 -12.28 9.71
N ASP A 301 37.91 -10.97 9.38
CA ASP A 301 38.98 -10.08 8.95
C ASP A 301 39.69 -9.51 10.19
N LYS A 302 40.99 -9.82 10.31
CA LYS A 302 41.83 -9.40 11.45
C LYS A 302 41.85 -7.87 11.63
N ASN A 303 42.00 -7.11 10.55
CA ASN A 303 42.12 -5.66 10.64
C ASN A 303 40.80 -5.03 11.10
N ARG A 304 39.67 -5.54 10.62
CA ARG A 304 38.35 -5.04 11.01
C ARG A 304 37.99 -5.44 12.45
N PHE A 305 38.34 -6.66 12.84
CA PHE A 305 38.20 -7.10 14.23
C PHE A 305 39.01 -6.19 15.16
N MET A 306 40.29 -5.93 14.84
CA MET A 306 41.16 -5.02 15.60
C MET A 306 40.58 -3.61 15.66
N GLN A 307 40.06 -3.09 14.55
CA GLN A 307 39.42 -1.77 14.47
C GLN A 307 38.24 -1.65 15.42
N VAL A 308 37.35 -2.64 15.43
CA VAL A 308 36.17 -2.68 16.33
C VAL A 308 36.63 -2.65 17.79
N ILE A 309 37.55 -3.56 18.19
CA ILE A 309 38.01 -3.62 19.58
C ILE A 309 38.73 -2.34 20.00
N THR A 310 39.58 -1.78 19.12
CA THR A 310 40.31 -0.55 19.40
C THR A 310 39.38 0.66 19.57
N ASN A 311 38.25 0.69 18.90
CA ASN A 311 37.24 1.77 19.04
C ASN A 311 36.49 1.72 20.38
N PHE A 312 36.48 0.56 21.07
CA PHE A 312 35.86 0.42 22.40
C PHE A 312 36.85 0.72 23.55
N ILE A 313 38.16 0.72 23.31
CA ILE A 313 39.23 1.02 24.27
C ILE A 313 39.60 2.51 24.23
#